data_73d0a5436d0c70b78f910e9dd4b2df28
#
_entry.id   73d0a5436d0c70b78f910e9dd4b2df28
#
_cell.length_a   1.000
_cell.length_b   1.000
_cell.length_c   1.000
_cell.angle_alpha   90.00
_cell.angle_beta   90.00
_cell.angle_gamma   90.00
#
_symmetry.space_group_name_H-M   'P 1'
#
loop_
_entity.id
_entity.type
_entity.pdbx_description
1 polymer ?
#
loop_
_entity_poly.entity_id
_entity_poly.type
_entity_poly.pdbx_seq_one_letter_code
_entity_poly.pdbx_strand_id
1 'polypeptide(L)'
;MSVMIIGGGASGMMAALTASENRENHVLLLERQARVGRKLLATGNGRCNLSNLNLSLIHYHGQTPEFCRYALKEFGVESTLAFFHSLGLLTTAEESGRIYPRSDSANSVVDVLRLTLEQRANVEIVTGCEVSELRRKKGHFFALSDENLYKADRVIVCAGGAAGGKLGGTDLGYRLLASFGHSKTKICPSLVQLRTDTTYVRSLKGVRCAARARYGGQKRTGEVQFTDYGVSGPLIFELSREAACCGGGELLLDLLPETTEEELCMMLRSRCENLPGLKCEDLLTGMLHNRLGRTLLRFCGCSLETPCGALSAPQLARIAHGIKHFALPVLGAMGLEGAQVTAGGVRTEEFFDTTLESRLCPGLYAAGEVLDIDGDCGGYNLQWAWSSGRLAGELRRSL
;
A
#
# COMPACT_ATOMS: atom_id res chain seq x y z
N MET A 1 20.34 28.61 -5.67
CA MET A 1 19.93 27.69 -6.77
C MET A 1 18.43 27.53 -6.71
N SER A 2 17.74 27.50 -7.86
CA SER A 2 16.29 27.25 -7.89
C SER A 2 15.99 25.76 -8.03
N VAL A 3 15.10 25.25 -7.21
CA VAL A 3 14.70 23.83 -7.14
C VAL A 3 13.18 23.75 -7.27
N MET A 4 12.71 22.99 -8.23
CA MET A 4 11.28 22.74 -8.43
C MET A 4 10.95 21.30 -8.02
N ILE A 5 9.89 21.12 -7.24
CA ILE A 5 9.40 19.83 -6.80
C ILE A 5 7.99 19.65 -7.32
N ILE A 6 7.74 18.59 -8.08
CA ILE A 6 6.45 18.31 -8.71
C ILE A 6 5.74 17.22 -7.92
N GLY A 7 4.69 17.59 -7.20
CA GLY A 7 3.89 16.76 -6.32
C GLY A 7 4.13 17.03 -4.84
N GLY A 8 3.10 17.49 -4.13
CA GLY A 8 3.08 17.82 -2.69
C GLY A 8 2.65 16.65 -1.81
N GLY A 9 2.96 15.40 -2.21
CA GLY A 9 2.76 14.20 -1.40
C GLY A 9 3.85 14.01 -0.34
N ALA A 10 3.90 12.81 0.24
CA ALA A 10 4.87 12.45 1.27
C ALA A 10 6.33 12.71 0.84
N SER A 11 6.75 12.14 -0.29
CA SER A 11 8.12 12.32 -0.80
C SER A 11 8.42 13.76 -1.21
N GLY A 12 7.44 14.47 -1.79
CA GLY A 12 7.65 15.86 -2.23
C GLY A 12 7.78 16.84 -1.06
N MET A 13 6.96 16.71 -0.02
CA MET A 13 7.11 17.53 1.18
C MET A 13 8.44 17.25 1.90
N MET A 14 8.88 16.00 1.99
CA MET A 14 10.18 15.64 2.53
C MET A 14 11.32 16.22 1.69
N ALA A 15 11.25 16.10 0.35
CA ALA A 15 12.23 16.68 -0.55
C ALA A 15 12.31 18.21 -0.44
N ALA A 16 11.16 18.89 -0.28
CA ALA A 16 11.09 20.33 -0.09
C ALA A 16 11.73 20.77 1.23
N LEU A 17 11.43 20.07 2.32
CA LEU A 17 12.05 20.31 3.62
C LEU A 17 13.56 20.15 3.54
N THR A 18 14.04 19.09 2.90
CA THR A 18 15.47 18.82 2.76
C THR A 18 16.17 19.85 1.88
N ALA A 19 15.63 20.12 0.69
CA ALA A 19 16.24 21.08 -0.24
C ALA A 19 16.31 22.51 0.35
N SER A 20 15.35 22.87 1.20
CA SER A 20 15.29 24.17 1.85
C SER A 20 16.17 24.30 3.10
N GLU A 21 16.83 23.24 3.57
CA GLU A 21 17.86 23.32 4.62
C GLU A 21 19.03 24.22 4.20
N ASN A 22 19.40 24.17 2.91
CA ASN A 22 20.28 25.17 2.34
C ASN A 22 19.47 26.45 2.02
N ARG A 23 19.65 27.49 2.81
CA ARG A 23 18.92 28.77 2.70
C ARG A 23 19.18 29.52 1.40
N GLU A 24 20.22 29.19 0.65
CA GLU A 24 20.51 29.75 -0.67
C GLU A 24 19.67 29.11 -1.79
N ASN A 25 19.01 28.00 -1.51
CA ASN A 25 18.08 27.40 -2.44
C ASN A 25 16.75 28.13 -2.41
N HIS A 26 16.15 28.31 -3.57
CA HIS A 26 14.77 28.74 -3.75
C HIS A 26 13.96 27.50 -4.13
N VAL A 27 13.10 27.05 -3.24
CA VAL A 27 12.33 25.81 -3.41
C VAL A 27 10.89 26.12 -3.78
N LEU A 28 10.45 25.64 -4.95
CA LEU A 28 9.11 25.75 -5.44
C LEU A 28 8.44 24.38 -5.42
N LEU A 29 7.41 24.20 -4.58
CA LEU A 29 6.63 22.98 -4.50
C LEU A 29 5.30 23.15 -5.24
N LEU A 30 5.14 22.42 -6.35
CA LEU A 30 3.93 22.45 -7.19
C LEU A 30 3.05 21.24 -6.87
N GLU A 31 1.80 21.49 -6.47
CA GLU A 31 0.83 20.45 -6.13
C GLU A 31 -0.46 20.64 -6.92
N ARG A 32 -0.90 19.58 -7.61
CA ARG A 32 -2.11 19.56 -8.43
C ARG A 32 -3.40 19.74 -7.63
N GLN A 33 -3.46 19.18 -6.44
CA GLN A 33 -4.62 19.26 -5.58
C GLN A 33 -4.72 20.63 -4.88
N ALA A 34 -5.90 20.95 -4.36
CA ALA A 34 -6.12 22.20 -3.61
C ALA A 34 -5.33 22.27 -2.29
N ARG A 35 -4.71 21.16 -1.86
CA ARG A 35 -3.83 21.09 -0.68
C ARG A 35 -2.81 19.96 -0.81
N VAL A 36 -1.66 20.11 -0.15
CA VAL A 36 -0.64 19.07 -0.05
C VAL A 36 -1.08 17.87 0.79
N GLY A 37 -0.47 16.71 0.60
CA GLY A 37 -0.63 15.54 1.45
C GLY A 37 -1.97 14.79 1.30
N ARG A 38 -2.76 15.01 0.26
CA ARG A 38 -4.12 14.45 0.15
C ARG A 38 -4.15 12.92 0.24
N LYS A 39 -3.26 12.21 -0.46
CA LYS A 39 -3.18 10.74 -0.39
C LYS A 39 -2.72 10.27 1.00
N LEU A 40 -1.81 11.03 1.63
CA LEU A 40 -1.31 10.75 2.97
C LEU A 40 -2.42 10.70 4.02
N LEU A 41 -3.42 11.59 3.91
CA LEU A 41 -4.58 11.64 4.81
C LEU A 41 -5.42 10.36 4.82
N ALA A 42 -5.41 9.57 3.73
CA ALA A 42 -6.17 8.33 3.63
C ALA A 42 -5.36 7.09 4.11
N THR A 43 -4.06 7.24 4.34
CA THR A 43 -3.21 6.12 4.75
C THR A 43 -3.54 5.63 6.16
N GLY A 44 -3.38 4.32 6.40
CA GLY A 44 -3.67 3.72 7.72
C GLY A 44 -5.10 3.96 8.19
N ASN A 45 -6.09 4.00 7.30
CA ASN A 45 -7.49 4.35 7.59
C ASN A 45 -7.65 5.74 8.25
N GLY A 46 -6.88 6.73 7.80
CA GLY A 46 -6.89 8.09 8.34
C GLY A 46 -5.96 8.32 9.55
N ARG A 47 -5.22 7.28 9.97
CA ARG A 47 -4.26 7.34 11.09
C ARG A 47 -2.84 7.68 10.63
N CYS A 48 -2.47 7.42 9.39
CA CYS A 48 -1.13 7.48 8.81
C CYS A 48 -0.15 6.47 9.42
N ASN A 49 -0.03 5.30 8.83
CA ASN A 49 1.02 4.34 9.19
C ASN A 49 2.38 4.83 8.66
N LEU A 50 3.09 5.61 9.47
CA LEU A 50 4.30 6.37 9.13
C LEU A 50 5.46 5.51 8.67
N SER A 51 5.67 4.37 9.34
CA SER A 51 6.81 3.49 9.13
C SER A 51 6.57 2.14 9.82
N ASN A 52 7.60 1.29 9.86
CA ASN A 52 7.57 0.01 10.55
C ASN A 52 8.91 -0.29 11.22
N LEU A 53 8.90 -0.74 12.48
CA LEU A 53 10.12 -1.14 13.21
C LEU A 53 10.84 -2.32 12.53
N ASN A 54 10.11 -3.17 11.80
CA ASN A 54 10.63 -4.33 11.10
C ASN A 54 11.11 -3.98 9.67
N LEU A 55 11.76 -2.83 9.50
CA LEU A 55 12.24 -2.39 8.19
C LEU A 55 13.26 -3.37 7.63
N SER A 56 12.94 -3.94 6.47
CA SER A 56 13.83 -4.87 5.74
C SER A 56 13.54 -4.81 4.24
N LEU A 57 14.54 -5.09 3.42
CA LEU A 57 14.39 -5.12 1.95
C LEU A 57 13.41 -6.19 1.46
N ILE A 58 13.15 -7.24 2.23
CA ILE A 58 12.18 -8.29 1.88
C ILE A 58 10.75 -7.77 1.72
N HIS A 59 10.46 -6.60 2.28
CA HIS A 59 9.16 -5.94 2.20
C HIS A 59 9.02 -5.00 1.01
N TYR A 60 10.07 -4.87 0.18
CA TYR A 60 10.06 -4.00 -0.99
C TYR A 60 10.08 -4.83 -2.28
N HIS A 61 9.37 -4.34 -3.27
CA HIS A 61 9.15 -5.00 -4.56
C HIS A 61 9.44 -4.02 -5.69
N GLY A 62 9.65 -4.56 -6.89
CA GLY A 62 9.99 -3.86 -8.12
C GLY A 62 10.81 -4.78 -8.99
N GLN A 63 11.32 -4.31 -10.13
CA GLN A 63 12.28 -5.10 -10.92
C GLN A 63 13.64 -5.21 -10.23
N THR A 64 14.05 -4.12 -9.53
CA THR A 64 15.34 -4.06 -8.81
C THR A 64 15.09 -3.47 -7.41
N PRO A 65 14.51 -4.24 -6.47
CA PRO A 65 14.16 -3.73 -5.14
C PRO A 65 15.38 -3.29 -4.33
N GLU A 66 16.58 -3.82 -4.60
CA GLU A 66 17.85 -3.39 -4.00
C GLU A 66 18.14 -1.91 -4.19
N PHE A 67 17.57 -1.27 -5.19
CA PHE A 67 17.70 0.17 -5.45
C PHE A 67 17.35 1.03 -4.24
N CYS A 68 16.36 0.64 -3.45
CA CYS A 68 15.96 1.41 -2.27
C CYS A 68 16.92 1.26 -1.08
N ARG A 69 17.87 0.31 -1.11
CA ARG A 69 18.78 -0.01 0.01
C ARG A 69 19.53 1.20 0.54
N TYR A 70 20.12 2.00 -0.36
CA TYR A 70 20.93 3.15 0.04
C TYR A 70 20.07 4.20 0.76
N ALA A 71 18.94 4.60 0.17
CA ALA A 71 18.04 5.58 0.76
C ALA A 71 17.49 5.13 2.12
N LEU A 72 17.10 3.85 2.26
CA LEU A 72 16.61 3.28 3.51
C LEU A 72 17.70 3.17 4.58
N LYS A 73 18.96 3.00 4.19
CA LYS A 73 20.11 2.99 5.12
C LYS A 73 20.41 4.40 5.62
N GLU A 74 20.46 5.39 4.73
CA GLU A 74 20.78 6.78 5.08
C GLU A 74 19.66 7.43 5.90
N PHE A 75 18.40 7.14 5.57
CA PHE A 75 17.23 7.67 6.25
C PHE A 75 16.23 6.57 6.57
N GLY A 76 16.57 5.70 7.53
CA GLY A 76 15.74 4.59 7.99
C GLY A 76 14.76 5.00 9.08
N VAL A 77 14.22 4.00 9.80
CA VAL A 77 13.18 4.21 10.81
C VAL A 77 13.60 5.20 11.89
N GLU A 78 14.76 5.00 12.49
CA GLU A 78 15.27 5.86 13.59
C GLU A 78 15.40 7.32 13.14
N SER A 79 16.03 7.54 11.96
CA SER A 79 16.18 8.88 11.39
C SER A 79 14.83 9.51 11.06
N THR A 80 13.89 8.72 10.54
CA THR A 80 12.52 9.16 10.26
C THR A 80 11.81 9.59 11.54
N LEU A 81 11.88 8.79 12.60
CA LEU A 81 11.25 9.13 13.88
C LEU A 81 11.90 10.37 14.52
N ALA A 82 13.22 10.44 14.51
CA ALA A 82 13.95 11.61 15.01
C ALA A 82 13.55 12.89 14.25
N PHE A 83 13.44 12.80 12.92
CA PHE A 83 12.98 13.90 12.09
C PHE A 83 11.57 14.36 12.48
N PHE A 84 10.59 13.45 12.54
CA PHE A 84 9.22 13.82 12.91
C PHE A 84 9.12 14.33 14.35
N HIS A 85 9.87 13.75 15.30
CA HIS A 85 9.94 14.25 16.67
C HIS A 85 10.51 15.67 16.73
N SER A 86 11.53 16.01 15.92
CA SER A 86 12.07 17.36 15.84
C SER A 86 11.07 18.41 15.34
N LEU A 87 10.06 17.95 14.59
CA LEU A 87 8.92 18.78 14.15
C LEU A 87 7.76 18.81 15.17
N GLY A 88 7.90 18.13 16.31
CA GLY A 88 6.88 18.05 17.35
C GLY A 88 5.84 16.94 17.17
N LEU A 89 6.00 16.03 16.21
CA LEU A 89 5.12 14.89 16.02
C LEU A 89 5.56 13.72 16.91
N LEU A 90 4.80 13.43 17.95
CA LEU A 90 5.01 12.23 18.77
C LEU A 90 4.43 10.99 18.06
N THR A 91 5.12 9.87 18.20
CA THR A 91 4.75 8.60 17.57
C THR A 91 4.56 7.49 18.60
N THR A 92 3.83 6.44 18.18
CA THR A 92 3.66 5.20 18.94
C THR A 92 3.81 4.01 17.99
N ALA A 93 4.37 2.90 18.48
CA ALA A 93 4.47 1.65 17.74
C ALA A 93 3.47 0.63 18.30
N GLU A 94 2.82 -0.11 17.41
CA GLU A 94 2.02 -1.28 17.74
C GLU A 94 2.92 -2.52 17.86
N GLU A 95 2.44 -3.60 18.48
CA GLU A 95 3.17 -4.88 18.58
C GLU A 95 3.56 -5.46 17.20
N SER A 96 2.78 -5.15 16.18
CA SER A 96 3.07 -5.50 14.79
C SER A 96 4.28 -4.76 14.18
N GLY A 97 4.88 -3.82 14.90
CA GLY A 97 5.93 -2.92 14.44
C GLY A 97 5.42 -1.70 13.66
N ARG A 98 4.14 -1.59 13.35
CA ARG A 98 3.54 -0.44 12.67
C ARG A 98 3.63 0.81 13.53
N ILE A 99 4.02 1.93 12.93
CA ILE A 99 4.23 3.20 13.64
C ILE A 99 3.19 4.22 13.19
N TYR A 100 2.53 4.83 14.16
CA TYR A 100 1.50 5.85 13.95
C TYR A 100 1.82 7.14 14.72
N PRO A 101 1.28 8.30 14.31
CA PRO A 101 1.30 9.47 15.18
C PRO A 101 0.51 9.18 16.46
N ARG A 102 0.97 9.66 17.60
CA ARG A 102 0.29 9.47 18.90
C ARG A 102 -1.11 10.07 18.91
N SER A 103 -1.36 11.07 18.09
CA SER A 103 -2.68 11.68 17.89
C SER A 103 -3.67 10.77 17.15
N ASP A 104 -3.22 9.63 16.63
CA ASP A 104 -3.99 8.69 15.82
C ASP A 104 -4.66 9.34 14.60
N SER A 105 -4.05 10.40 14.05
CA SER A 105 -4.59 11.20 12.96
C SER A 105 -3.56 11.54 11.90
N ALA A 106 -3.86 11.18 10.65
CA ALA A 106 -3.04 11.53 9.49
C ALA A 106 -2.94 13.05 9.27
N ASN A 107 -3.93 13.82 9.71
CA ASN A 107 -3.87 15.29 9.63
C ASN A 107 -2.66 15.83 10.41
N SER A 108 -2.35 15.29 11.58
CA SER A 108 -1.19 15.72 12.37
C SER A 108 0.12 15.59 11.60
N VAL A 109 0.28 14.52 10.82
CA VAL A 109 1.48 14.30 9.99
C VAL A 109 1.56 15.31 8.85
N VAL A 110 0.45 15.53 8.15
CA VAL A 110 0.39 16.51 7.04
C VAL A 110 0.62 17.92 7.57
N ASP A 111 -0.01 18.28 8.68
CA ASP A 111 0.05 19.64 9.21
C ASP A 111 1.43 19.99 9.77
N VAL A 112 2.14 19.09 10.46
CA VAL A 112 3.52 19.39 10.91
C VAL A 112 4.46 19.59 9.72
N LEU A 113 4.33 18.82 8.64
CA LEU A 113 5.14 19.01 7.44
C LEU A 113 4.79 20.33 6.74
N ARG A 114 3.50 20.59 6.52
CA ARG A 114 3.00 21.80 5.86
C ARG A 114 3.38 23.06 6.61
N LEU A 115 3.07 23.12 7.92
CA LEU A 115 3.39 24.29 8.76
C LEU A 115 4.90 24.56 8.80
N THR A 116 5.72 23.51 8.83
CA THR A 116 7.18 23.67 8.80
C THR A 116 7.64 24.25 7.45
N LEU A 117 7.06 23.80 6.33
CA LEU A 117 7.37 24.35 5.00
C LEU A 117 6.95 25.81 4.88
N GLU A 118 5.74 26.17 5.34
CA GLU A 118 5.20 27.54 5.31
C GLU A 118 6.01 28.54 6.14
N GLN A 119 6.74 28.07 7.18
CA GLN A 119 7.63 28.92 7.97
C GLN A 119 9.00 29.18 7.33
N ARG A 120 9.31 28.48 6.23
CA ARG A 120 10.59 28.63 5.53
C ARG A 120 10.52 29.73 4.48
N ALA A 121 11.25 30.84 4.70
CA ALA A 121 11.27 32.00 3.80
C ALA A 121 11.76 31.70 2.38
N ASN A 122 12.46 30.57 2.17
CA ASN A 122 12.99 30.14 0.88
C ASN A 122 12.13 29.02 0.23
N VAL A 123 10.90 28.79 0.72
CA VAL A 123 9.96 27.82 0.14
C VAL A 123 8.69 28.52 -0.32
N GLU A 124 8.29 28.23 -1.54
CA GLU A 124 6.99 28.60 -2.10
C GLU A 124 6.17 27.35 -2.40
N ILE A 125 4.92 27.30 -1.93
CA ILE A 125 3.98 26.21 -2.20
C ILE A 125 2.86 26.73 -3.09
N VAL A 126 2.72 26.13 -4.28
CA VAL A 126 1.65 26.45 -5.24
C VAL A 126 0.73 25.24 -5.36
N THR A 127 -0.48 25.36 -4.84
CA THR A 127 -1.54 24.35 -4.93
C THR A 127 -2.50 24.64 -6.08
N GLY A 128 -3.27 23.63 -6.53
CA GLY A 128 -4.11 23.75 -7.72
C GLY A 128 -3.31 23.85 -9.01
N CYS A 129 -2.03 23.46 -9.00
CA CYS A 129 -1.09 23.60 -10.08
C CYS A 129 -0.75 22.23 -10.68
N GLU A 130 -1.41 21.85 -11.79
CA GLU A 130 -1.11 20.63 -12.53
C GLU A 130 -0.06 20.89 -13.59
N VAL A 131 1.14 20.34 -13.42
CA VAL A 131 2.22 20.43 -14.39
C VAL A 131 1.93 19.52 -15.58
N SER A 132 1.50 20.09 -16.69
CA SER A 132 1.16 19.34 -17.92
C SER A 132 2.37 18.93 -18.75
N GLU A 133 3.45 19.72 -18.68
CA GLU A 133 4.67 19.53 -19.46
C GLU A 133 5.91 19.94 -18.68
N LEU A 134 7.01 19.22 -18.90
CA LEU A 134 8.34 19.53 -18.38
C LEU A 134 9.37 19.48 -19.52
N ARG A 135 10.14 20.55 -19.70
CA ARG A 135 11.16 20.66 -20.74
C ARG A 135 12.47 21.14 -20.15
N ARG A 136 13.59 20.83 -20.82
CA ARG A 136 14.91 21.40 -20.51
C ARG A 136 15.41 22.25 -21.69
N LYS A 137 15.81 23.48 -21.40
CA LYS A 137 16.36 24.41 -22.40
C LYS A 137 17.47 25.25 -21.79
N LYS A 138 18.62 25.35 -22.46
CA LYS A 138 19.79 26.15 -22.02
C LYS A 138 20.20 25.87 -20.55
N GLY A 139 20.19 24.57 -20.14
CA GLY A 139 20.61 24.16 -18.81
C GLY A 139 19.56 24.28 -17.72
N HIS A 140 18.42 24.91 -17.96
CA HIS A 140 17.31 25.08 -17.01
C HIS A 140 16.11 24.21 -17.38
N PHE A 141 15.33 23.86 -16.38
CA PHE A 141 14.04 23.18 -16.53
C PHE A 141 12.90 24.21 -16.58
N PHE A 142 11.89 23.91 -17.37
CA PHE A 142 10.67 24.69 -17.52
C PHE A 142 9.47 23.77 -17.37
N ALA A 143 8.61 24.06 -16.41
CA ALA A 143 7.35 23.36 -16.20
C ALA A 143 6.18 24.25 -16.61
N LEU A 144 5.29 23.72 -17.44
CA LEU A 144 4.05 24.38 -17.86
C LEU A 144 2.89 23.86 -17.02
N SER A 145 2.12 24.78 -16.43
CA SER A 145 0.86 24.48 -15.76
C SER A 145 -0.16 25.55 -16.17
N ASP A 146 -1.22 25.11 -16.85
CA ASP A 146 -2.18 26.02 -17.49
C ASP A 146 -1.45 27.10 -18.34
N GLU A 147 -1.56 28.40 -17.97
CA GLU A 147 -0.87 29.51 -18.64
C GLU A 147 0.46 29.90 -17.94
N ASN A 148 0.80 29.26 -16.80
CA ASN A 148 1.98 29.61 -16.01
C ASN A 148 3.20 28.78 -16.44
N LEU A 149 4.34 29.45 -16.54
CA LEU A 149 5.64 28.83 -16.85
C LEU A 149 6.60 29.03 -15.69
N TYR A 150 6.95 27.91 -15.05
CA TYR A 150 7.91 27.89 -13.94
C TYR A 150 9.29 27.49 -14.44
N LYS A 151 10.32 28.13 -13.90
CA LYS A 151 11.73 27.86 -14.26
C LYS A 151 12.52 27.42 -13.03
N ALA A 152 13.39 26.42 -13.20
CA ALA A 152 14.31 25.97 -12.14
C ALA A 152 15.62 25.42 -12.70
N ASP A 153 16.65 25.36 -11.83
CA ASP A 153 17.95 24.75 -12.12
C ASP A 153 17.94 23.25 -11.93
N ARG A 154 17.08 22.75 -11.01
CA ARG A 154 16.90 21.34 -10.65
C ARG A 154 15.41 21.02 -10.53
N VAL A 155 15.05 19.77 -10.83
CA VAL A 155 13.68 19.30 -10.69
C VAL A 155 13.67 17.95 -9.96
N ILE A 156 12.75 17.80 -8.99
CA ILE A 156 12.46 16.53 -8.34
C ILE A 156 11.02 16.14 -8.66
N VAL A 157 10.83 15.03 -9.35
CA VAL A 157 9.49 14.50 -9.67
C VAL A 157 9.03 13.59 -8.54
N CYS A 158 8.04 14.05 -7.77
CA CYS A 158 7.42 13.39 -6.61
C CYS A 158 5.92 13.18 -6.83
N ALA A 159 5.50 12.96 -8.09
CA ALA A 159 4.08 12.95 -8.48
C ALA A 159 3.31 11.71 -7.98
N GLY A 160 3.97 10.76 -7.31
CA GLY A 160 3.38 9.51 -6.86
C GLY A 160 3.06 8.55 -8.01
N GLY A 161 2.25 7.54 -7.72
CA GLY A 161 1.81 6.52 -8.67
C GLY A 161 0.38 6.73 -9.14
N ALA A 162 -0.11 5.79 -9.97
CA ALA A 162 -1.44 5.84 -10.58
C ALA A 162 -2.57 5.37 -9.64
N ALA A 163 -2.24 4.76 -8.49
CA ALA A 163 -3.21 4.24 -7.54
C ALA A 163 -3.94 5.35 -6.75
N GLY A 164 -5.24 5.15 -6.50
CA GLY A 164 -6.05 6.07 -5.70
C GLY A 164 -6.39 7.36 -6.44
N GLY A 165 -6.94 7.28 -7.64
CA GLY A 165 -7.25 8.45 -8.48
C GLY A 165 -8.03 9.56 -7.76
N LYS A 166 -9.03 9.21 -6.94
CA LYS A 166 -9.78 10.16 -6.11
C LYS A 166 -8.94 10.89 -5.05
N LEU A 167 -7.79 10.34 -4.71
CA LEU A 167 -6.85 10.87 -3.73
C LEU A 167 -5.66 11.59 -4.39
N GLY A 168 -5.64 11.69 -5.71
CA GLY A 168 -4.58 12.35 -6.45
C GLY A 168 -3.64 11.42 -7.21
N GLY A 169 -3.91 10.10 -7.24
CA GLY A 169 -3.18 9.16 -8.09
C GLY A 169 -3.28 9.55 -9.57
N THR A 170 -2.17 9.49 -10.30
CA THR A 170 -2.09 9.94 -11.70
C THR A 170 -0.91 9.28 -12.41
N ASP A 171 -0.98 9.20 -13.74
CA ASP A 171 0.13 8.80 -14.61
C ASP A 171 1.06 9.97 -14.99
N LEU A 172 0.77 11.16 -14.50
CA LEU A 172 1.47 12.40 -14.88
C LEU A 172 2.98 12.29 -14.67
N GLY A 173 3.42 11.79 -13.51
CA GLY A 173 4.85 11.62 -13.22
C GLY A 173 5.56 10.75 -14.26
N TYR A 174 4.90 9.68 -14.70
CA TYR A 174 5.44 8.79 -15.73
C TYR A 174 5.57 9.50 -17.07
N ARG A 175 4.58 10.33 -17.47
CA ARG A 175 4.61 11.11 -18.71
C ARG A 175 5.68 12.18 -18.68
N LEU A 176 5.85 12.89 -17.56
CA LEU A 176 6.89 13.89 -17.39
C LEU A 176 8.28 13.28 -17.50
N LEU A 177 8.53 12.15 -16.86
CA LEU A 177 9.83 11.46 -16.93
C LEU A 177 10.07 10.82 -18.30
N ALA A 178 9.04 10.32 -18.96
CA ALA A 178 9.14 9.79 -20.33
C ALA A 178 9.57 10.84 -21.35
N SER A 179 9.26 12.14 -21.15
CA SER A 179 9.73 13.23 -22.04
C SER A 179 11.24 13.43 -21.99
N PHE A 180 11.93 12.84 -21.00
CA PHE A 180 13.39 12.82 -20.86
C PHE A 180 14.00 11.45 -21.23
N GLY A 181 13.22 10.55 -21.83
CA GLY A 181 13.67 9.23 -22.27
C GLY A 181 13.51 8.13 -21.27
N HIS A 182 12.94 8.41 -20.08
CA HIS A 182 12.69 7.37 -19.08
C HIS A 182 11.58 6.40 -19.50
N SER A 183 11.78 5.14 -19.19
CA SER A 183 10.83 4.07 -19.42
C SER A 183 10.17 3.63 -18.12
N LYS A 184 9.03 2.94 -18.23
CA LYS A 184 8.32 2.41 -17.06
C LYS A 184 8.09 0.91 -17.18
N THR A 185 7.96 0.25 -16.06
CA THR A 185 7.53 -1.14 -15.94
C THR A 185 6.01 -1.27 -16.11
N LYS A 186 5.50 -2.50 -16.08
CA LYS A 186 4.05 -2.74 -16.09
C LYS A 186 3.44 -2.16 -14.81
N ILE A 187 2.47 -1.30 -14.97
CA ILE A 187 1.72 -0.71 -13.85
C ILE A 187 0.58 -1.63 -13.45
N CYS A 188 0.54 -2.04 -12.19
CA CYS A 188 -0.49 -2.88 -11.60
C CYS A 188 -1.01 -2.25 -10.29
N PRO A 189 -2.28 -2.51 -9.90
CA PRO A 189 -2.75 -2.15 -8.56
C PRO A 189 -2.09 -3.05 -7.51
N SER A 190 -1.74 -2.50 -6.35
CA SER A 190 -1.23 -3.19 -5.17
C SER A 190 -1.97 -2.71 -3.92
N LEU A 191 -1.98 -3.52 -2.86
CA LEU A 191 -2.76 -3.27 -1.63
C LEU A 191 -4.23 -2.96 -1.98
N VAL A 192 -4.87 -3.92 -2.65
CA VAL A 192 -6.19 -3.76 -3.26
C VAL A 192 -7.07 -4.97 -2.98
N GLN A 193 -8.38 -4.81 -3.05
CA GLN A 193 -9.35 -5.88 -2.91
C GLN A 193 -9.27 -6.85 -4.10
N LEU A 194 -9.62 -8.13 -3.85
CA LEU A 194 -9.74 -9.15 -4.88
C LEU A 194 -11.20 -9.45 -5.21
N ARG A 195 -11.50 -9.56 -6.49
CA ARG A 195 -12.78 -10.08 -6.99
C ARG A 195 -12.69 -11.60 -7.05
N THR A 196 -13.67 -12.27 -6.48
CA THR A 196 -13.78 -13.73 -6.52
C THR A 196 -15.11 -14.15 -7.13
N ASP A 197 -15.28 -15.45 -7.36
CA ASP A 197 -16.63 -15.99 -7.55
C ASP A 197 -17.51 -15.58 -6.36
N THR A 198 -18.73 -15.11 -6.64
CA THR A 198 -19.61 -14.52 -5.63
C THR A 198 -20.63 -15.49 -5.05
N THR A 199 -20.63 -16.75 -5.48
CA THR A 199 -21.59 -17.79 -5.07
C THR A 199 -21.71 -17.89 -3.55
N TYR A 200 -20.57 -17.85 -2.86
CA TYR A 200 -20.54 -17.98 -1.41
C TYR A 200 -20.27 -16.65 -0.70
N VAL A 201 -19.46 -15.76 -1.28
CA VAL A 201 -19.00 -14.54 -0.58
C VAL A 201 -20.05 -13.44 -0.48
N ARG A 202 -21.00 -13.35 -1.44
CA ARG A 202 -22.03 -12.30 -1.44
C ARG A 202 -22.87 -12.28 -0.16
N SER A 203 -23.23 -13.45 0.35
CA SER A 203 -23.98 -13.59 1.62
C SER A 203 -23.15 -13.20 2.85
N LEU A 204 -21.84 -13.11 2.72
CA LEU A 204 -20.88 -12.80 3.79
C LEU A 204 -20.50 -11.32 3.88
N LYS A 205 -21.07 -10.45 3.06
CA LYS A 205 -20.74 -9.00 3.04
C LYS A 205 -20.65 -8.43 4.46
N GLY A 206 -19.48 -7.86 4.79
CA GLY A 206 -19.18 -7.24 6.08
C GLY A 206 -18.69 -8.21 7.17
N VAL A 207 -18.74 -9.53 6.94
CA VAL A 207 -18.13 -10.51 7.87
C VAL A 207 -16.62 -10.37 7.81
N ARG A 208 -15.98 -10.42 8.99
CA ARG A 208 -14.53 -10.47 9.16
C ARG A 208 -14.14 -11.67 9.97
N CYS A 209 -12.99 -12.24 9.67
CA CYS A 209 -12.40 -13.30 10.50
C CYS A 209 -10.88 -13.31 10.34
N ALA A 210 -10.18 -13.82 11.36
CA ALA A 210 -8.79 -14.21 11.21
C ALA A 210 -8.72 -15.45 10.31
N ALA A 211 -7.73 -15.50 9.44
CA ALA A 211 -7.51 -16.63 8.55
C ALA A 211 -6.03 -16.72 8.16
N ARG A 212 -5.64 -17.89 7.68
CA ARG A 212 -4.40 -18.08 6.92
C ARG A 212 -4.79 -18.24 5.46
N ALA A 213 -4.19 -17.43 4.59
CA ALA A 213 -4.45 -17.49 3.15
C ALA A 213 -3.25 -18.00 2.38
N ARG A 214 -3.51 -18.73 1.27
CA ARG A 214 -2.52 -19.10 0.28
C ARG A 214 -2.98 -18.62 -1.10
N TYR A 215 -2.07 -17.97 -1.82
CA TYR A 215 -2.28 -17.54 -3.20
C TYR A 215 -0.94 -17.42 -3.92
N GLY A 216 -0.82 -17.90 -5.17
CA GLY A 216 0.39 -17.75 -5.99
C GLY A 216 1.69 -18.25 -5.32
N GLY A 217 1.62 -19.29 -4.48
CA GLY A 217 2.77 -19.80 -3.72
C GLY A 217 3.06 -19.04 -2.43
N GLN A 218 2.45 -17.88 -2.22
CA GLN A 218 2.58 -17.10 -0.99
C GLN A 218 1.62 -17.61 0.09
N LYS A 219 2.03 -17.46 1.35
CA LYS A 219 1.22 -17.79 2.55
C LYS A 219 1.30 -16.63 3.52
N ARG A 220 0.15 -16.13 3.95
CA ARG A 220 0.03 -15.03 4.91
C ARG A 220 -1.05 -15.34 5.94
N THR A 221 -0.97 -14.71 7.10
CA THR A 221 -1.97 -14.82 8.19
C THR A 221 -2.42 -13.43 8.59
N GLY A 222 -3.72 -13.25 8.80
CA GLY A 222 -4.27 -11.95 9.17
C GLY A 222 -5.80 -11.93 9.09
N GLU A 223 -6.38 -10.72 9.12
CA GLU A 223 -7.83 -10.54 8.97
C GLU A 223 -8.22 -10.50 7.50
N VAL A 224 -9.20 -11.31 7.13
CA VAL A 224 -9.96 -11.24 5.88
C VAL A 224 -11.33 -10.61 6.11
N GLN A 225 -11.75 -9.74 5.21
CA GLN A 225 -13.08 -9.15 5.17
C GLN A 225 -13.79 -9.59 3.89
N PHE A 226 -14.96 -10.20 4.03
CA PHE A 226 -15.81 -10.55 2.90
C PHE A 226 -16.63 -9.36 2.43
N THR A 227 -16.78 -9.26 1.11
CA THR A 227 -17.59 -8.22 0.41
C THR A 227 -18.61 -8.88 -0.51
N ASP A 228 -19.43 -8.09 -1.17
CA ASP A 228 -20.39 -8.60 -2.16
C ASP A 228 -19.76 -8.98 -3.51
N TYR A 229 -18.50 -8.58 -3.75
CA TYR A 229 -17.75 -8.86 -4.98
C TYR A 229 -16.53 -9.77 -4.76
N GLY A 230 -16.21 -10.13 -3.53
CA GLY A 230 -15.03 -10.93 -3.21
C GLY A 230 -14.50 -10.68 -1.80
N VAL A 231 -13.20 -10.46 -1.68
CA VAL A 231 -12.51 -10.35 -0.39
C VAL A 231 -11.61 -9.12 -0.31
N SER A 232 -11.43 -8.63 0.90
CA SER A 232 -10.66 -7.45 1.28
C SER A 232 -9.96 -7.69 2.64
N GLY A 233 -9.34 -6.67 3.19
CA GLY A 233 -8.67 -6.70 4.49
C GLY A 233 -7.16 -6.82 4.38
N PRO A 234 -6.43 -6.59 5.48
CA PRO A 234 -4.96 -6.56 5.47
C PRO A 234 -4.33 -7.82 4.88
N LEU A 235 -4.84 -9.00 5.21
CA LEU A 235 -4.38 -10.27 4.67
C LEU A 235 -4.47 -10.32 3.14
N ILE A 236 -5.57 -9.82 2.58
CA ILE A 236 -5.80 -9.82 1.13
C ILE A 236 -4.93 -8.78 0.44
N PHE A 237 -4.71 -7.63 1.07
CA PHE A 237 -3.84 -6.59 0.51
C PHE A 237 -2.42 -7.11 0.30
N GLU A 238 -1.87 -7.89 1.23
CA GLU A 238 -0.54 -8.49 1.10
C GLU A 238 -0.41 -9.50 -0.06
N LEU A 239 -1.51 -10.15 -0.44
CA LEU A 239 -1.55 -11.11 -1.55
C LEU A 239 -1.98 -10.48 -2.88
N SER A 240 -2.50 -9.27 -2.85
CA SER A 240 -3.15 -8.63 -4.00
C SER A 240 -2.19 -8.27 -5.14
N ARG A 241 -0.93 -7.96 -4.82
CA ARG A 241 0.11 -7.66 -5.81
C ARG A 241 0.30 -8.82 -6.78
N GLU A 242 0.44 -10.04 -6.25
CA GLU A 242 0.58 -11.27 -7.05
C GLU A 242 -0.65 -11.47 -7.94
N ALA A 243 -1.85 -11.35 -7.36
CA ALA A 243 -3.11 -11.51 -8.10
C ALA A 243 -3.29 -10.48 -9.22
N ALA A 244 -2.85 -9.23 -9.01
CA ALA A 244 -2.98 -8.15 -9.97
C ALA A 244 -1.96 -8.24 -11.12
N CYS A 245 -0.74 -8.67 -10.82
CA CYS A 245 0.35 -8.72 -11.80
C CYS A 245 0.34 -10.02 -12.62
N CYS A 246 -0.01 -11.16 -12.01
CA CYS A 246 0.08 -12.50 -12.60
C CYS A 246 -1.28 -13.03 -13.10
N GLY A 247 -2.38 -12.42 -12.70
CA GLY A 247 -3.72 -12.81 -13.14
C GLY A 247 -4.44 -13.74 -12.16
N GLY A 248 -5.54 -14.36 -12.62
CA GLY A 248 -6.43 -15.18 -11.81
C GLY A 248 -5.77 -16.46 -11.24
N GLY A 249 -6.42 -17.02 -10.24
CA GLY A 249 -5.96 -18.23 -9.55
C GLY A 249 -6.95 -18.60 -8.46
N GLU A 250 -6.56 -19.47 -7.53
CA GLU A 250 -7.38 -19.87 -6.40
C GLU A 250 -6.81 -19.35 -5.10
N LEU A 251 -7.65 -18.63 -4.34
CA LEU A 251 -7.37 -18.22 -2.96
C LEU A 251 -7.89 -19.29 -2.02
N LEU A 252 -6.98 -19.92 -1.28
CA LEU A 252 -7.32 -20.90 -0.24
C LEU A 252 -7.26 -20.23 1.12
N LEU A 253 -8.39 -20.28 1.85
CA LEU A 253 -8.50 -19.75 3.20
C LEU A 253 -8.60 -20.89 4.23
N ASP A 254 -7.69 -20.91 5.18
CA ASP A 254 -7.77 -21.67 6.41
C ASP A 254 -8.41 -20.76 7.47
N LEU A 255 -9.66 -21.06 7.84
CA LEU A 255 -10.49 -20.22 8.71
C LEU A 255 -10.26 -20.45 10.19
N LEU A 256 -9.52 -21.51 10.58
CA LEU A 256 -9.10 -21.83 11.93
C LEU A 256 -7.63 -22.29 11.93
N PRO A 257 -6.67 -21.37 11.72
CA PRO A 257 -5.27 -21.73 11.48
C PRO A 257 -4.56 -22.38 12.66
N GLU A 258 -5.08 -22.20 13.87
CA GLU A 258 -4.51 -22.74 15.11
C GLU A 258 -4.99 -24.16 15.43
N THR A 259 -5.95 -24.71 14.66
CA THR A 259 -6.54 -26.04 14.89
C THR A 259 -6.25 -26.94 13.69
N THR A 260 -5.83 -28.17 13.94
CA THR A 260 -5.58 -29.15 12.86
C THR A 260 -6.90 -29.69 12.29
N GLU A 261 -6.84 -30.32 11.11
CA GLU A 261 -8.00 -30.94 10.48
C GLU A 261 -8.52 -32.12 11.30
N GLU A 262 -7.61 -32.89 11.92
CA GLU A 262 -7.93 -34.03 12.81
C GLU A 262 -8.64 -33.54 14.08
N GLU A 263 -8.14 -32.50 14.73
CA GLU A 263 -8.79 -31.90 15.91
C GLU A 263 -10.19 -31.40 15.58
N LEU A 264 -10.35 -30.72 14.42
CA LEU A 264 -11.67 -30.27 13.94
C LEU A 264 -12.61 -31.46 13.73
N CYS A 265 -12.17 -32.55 13.11
CA CYS A 265 -12.97 -33.76 12.96
C CYS A 265 -13.42 -34.31 14.29
N MET A 266 -12.55 -34.38 15.28
CA MET A 266 -12.89 -34.87 16.64
C MET A 266 -13.89 -33.93 17.31
N MET A 267 -13.70 -32.62 17.26
CA MET A 267 -14.61 -31.61 17.83
C MET A 267 -16.01 -31.72 17.20
N LEU A 268 -16.08 -31.80 15.87
CA LEU A 268 -17.35 -31.90 15.14
C LEU A 268 -18.08 -33.19 15.48
N ARG A 269 -17.39 -34.33 15.57
CA ARG A 269 -17.96 -35.62 15.97
C ARG A 269 -18.53 -35.56 17.39
N SER A 270 -17.72 -35.12 18.36
CA SER A 270 -18.16 -34.97 19.75
C SER A 270 -19.39 -34.07 19.87
N ARG A 271 -19.44 -32.96 19.11
CA ARG A 271 -20.60 -32.06 19.11
C ARG A 271 -21.85 -32.73 18.54
N CYS A 272 -21.74 -33.52 17.47
CA CYS A 272 -22.85 -34.25 16.88
C CYS A 272 -23.38 -35.38 17.86
N GLU A 273 -22.48 -36.05 18.57
CA GLU A 273 -22.82 -37.06 19.56
C GLU A 273 -23.53 -36.45 20.76
N ASN A 274 -23.04 -35.31 21.26
CA ASN A 274 -23.62 -34.63 22.43
C ASN A 274 -24.93 -33.87 22.11
N LEU A 275 -25.13 -33.44 20.88
CA LEU A 275 -26.28 -32.64 20.43
C LEU A 275 -26.88 -33.20 19.12
N PRO A 276 -27.37 -34.47 19.12
CA PRO A 276 -27.77 -35.11 17.87
C PRO A 276 -28.98 -34.45 17.19
N GLY A 277 -29.85 -33.78 17.96
CA GLY A 277 -31.00 -33.03 17.46
C GLY A 277 -30.65 -31.61 16.95
N LEU A 278 -29.44 -31.11 17.15
CA LEU A 278 -29.01 -29.81 16.67
C LEU A 278 -29.07 -29.78 15.12
N LYS A 279 -29.61 -28.72 14.54
CA LYS A 279 -29.58 -28.56 13.09
C LYS A 279 -28.16 -28.31 12.61
N CYS A 280 -27.82 -28.82 11.41
CA CYS A 280 -26.53 -28.65 10.76
C CYS A 280 -26.17 -27.15 10.62
N GLU A 281 -27.16 -26.28 10.37
CA GLU A 281 -26.93 -24.84 10.26
C GLU A 281 -26.22 -24.22 11.48
N ASP A 282 -26.36 -24.82 12.67
CA ASP A 282 -25.79 -24.34 13.91
C ASP A 282 -24.55 -25.15 14.37
N LEU A 283 -24.13 -26.14 13.58
CA LEU A 283 -22.98 -27.00 13.88
C LEU A 283 -21.69 -26.22 14.16
N LEU A 284 -21.46 -25.13 13.44
CA LEU A 284 -20.24 -24.31 13.56
C LEU A 284 -20.43 -23.08 14.46
N THR A 285 -21.56 -22.91 15.11
CA THR A 285 -21.81 -21.81 16.06
C THR A 285 -20.82 -21.87 17.23
N GLY A 286 -20.16 -20.76 17.52
CA GLY A 286 -19.09 -20.67 18.52
C GLY A 286 -17.70 -21.01 18.00
N MET A 287 -17.57 -21.60 16.79
CA MET A 287 -16.29 -21.83 16.12
C MET A 287 -16.02 -20.73 15.07
N LEU A 288 -17.04 -20.36 14.30
CA LEU A 288 -16.99 -19.34 13.27
C LEU A 288 -18.16 -18.36 13.42
N HIS A 289 -18.04 -17.20 12.77
CA HIS A 289 -19.20 -16.29 12.62
C HIS A 289 -20.37 -17.05 11.98
N ASN A 290 -21.59 -16.96 12.53
CA ASN A 290 -22.74 -17.80 12.14
C ASN A 290 -23.02 -17.79 10.62
N ARG A 291 -22.99 -16.62 9.96
CA ARG A 291 -23.15 -16.54 8.50
C ARG A 291 -22.04 -17.28 7.74
N LEU A 292 -20.79 -17.18 8.23
CA LEU A 292 -19.65 -17.88 7.62
C LEU A 292 -19.79 -19.40 7.80
N GLY A 293 -20.14 -19.85 9.00
CA GLY A 293 -20.39 -21.26 9.28
C GLY A 293 -21.46 -21.86 8.37
N ARG A 294 -22.64 -21.21 8.26
CA ARG A 294 -23.73 -21.66 7.37
C ARG A 294 -23.32 -21.68 5.90
N THR A 295 -22.55 -20.69 5.45
CA THR A 295 -22.04 -20.63 4.09
C THR A 295 -21.05 -21.76 3.81
N LEU A 296 -20.15 -22.04 4.75
CA LEU A 296 -19.19 -23.13 4.64
C LEU A 296 -19.88 -24.51 4.59
N LEU A 297 -20.91 -24.73 5.42
CA LEU A 297 -21.69 -25.96 5.38
C LEU A 297 -22.34 -26.19 4.00
N ARG A 298 -22.88 -25.13 3.38
CA ARG A 298 -23.38 -25.21 1.99
C ARG A 298 -22.25 -25.48 0.99
N PHE A 299 -21.09 -24.83 1.15
CA PHE A 299 -19.90 -25.11 0.34
C PHE A 299 -19.48 -26.59 0.43
N CYS A 300 -19.59 -27.20 1.63
CA CYS A 300 -19.33 -28.62 1.84
C CYS A 300 -20.49 -29.55 1.36
N GLY A 301 -21.55 -29.01 0.75
CA GLY A 301 -22.69 -29.79 0.26
C GLY A 301 -23.61 -30.32 1.33
N CYS A 302 -23.64 -29.69 2.53
CA CYS A 302 -24.54 -30.08 3.61
C CYS A 302 -25.88 -29.36 3.48
N SER A 303 -26.97 -30.11 3.73
CA SER A 303 -28.30 -29.52 3.96
C SER A 303 -28.34 -28.94 5.37
N LEU A 304 -28.72 -27.67 5.49
CA LEU A 304 -28.73 -26.95 6.77
C LEU A 304 -29.76 -27.49 7.78
N GLU A 305 -30.84 -28.10 7.29
CA GLU A 305 -31.91 -28.64 8.11
C GLU A 305 -31.61 -30.06 8.67
N THR A 306 -30.55 -30.71 8.17
CA THR A 306 -30.18 -32.06 8.62
C THR A 306 -29.81 -32.05 10.09
N PRO A 307 -30.36 -32.95 10.94
CA PRO A 307 -29.89 -33.10 12.32
C PRO A 307 -28.43 -33.54 12.37
N CYS A 308 -27.63 -32.96 13.27
CA CYS A 308 -26.19 -33.26 13.40
C CYS A 308 -25.93 -34.75 13.64
N GLY A 309 -26.78 -35.45 14.39
CA GLY A 309 -26.66 -36.89 14.64
C GLY A 309 -26.82 -37.75 13.37
N ALA A 310 -27.36 -37.22 12.27
CA ALA A 310 -27.48 -37.92 11.01
C ALA A 310 -26.27 -37.69 10.07
N LEU A 311 -25.30 -36.82 10.45
CA LEU A 311 -24.11 -36.57 9.67
C LEU A 311 -23.13 -37.74 9.77
N SER A 312 -22.74 -38.27 8.64
CA SER A 312 -21.76 -39.38 8.55
C SER A 312 -20.33 -38.88 8.77
N ALA A 313 -19.44 -39.81 9.19
CA ALA A 313 -18.01 -39.47 9.36
C ALA A 313 -17.35 -38.86 8.12
N PRO A 314 -17.62 -39.29 6.86
CA PRO A 314 -17.12 -38.61 5.65
C PRO A 314 -17.67 -37.21 5.48
N GLN A 315 -18.88 -36.90 5.93
CA GLN A 315 -19.42 -35.52 5.87
C GLN A 315 -18.72 -34.62 6.89
N LEU A 316 -18.47 -35.10 8.11
CA LEU A 316 -17.73 -34.37 9.14
C LEU A 316 -16.29 -34.09 8.68
N ALA A 317 -15.61 -35.08 8.10
CA ALA A 317 -14.26 -34.88 7.50
C ALA A 317 -14.29 -33.84 6.40
N ARG A 318 -15.28 -33.83 5.51
CA ARG A 318 -15.45 -32.84 4.46
C ARG A 318 -15.68 -31.42 5.01
N ILE A 319 -16.43 -31.29 6.11
CA ILE A 319 -16.63 -30.01 6.80
C ILE A 319 -15.31 -29.53 7.40
N ALA A 320 -14.55 -30.38 8.11
CA ALA A 320 -13.24 -30.06 8.65
C ALA A 320 -12.26 -29.61 7.56
N HIS A 321 -12.20 -30.36 6.46
CA HIS A 321 -11.42 -30.02 5.28
C HIS A 321 -11.84 -28.67 4.68
N GLY A 322 -13.14 -28.40 4.55
CA GLY A 322 -13.67 -27.13 4.04
C GLY A 322 -13.31 -25.92 4.92
N ILE A 323 -13.23 -26.10 6.26
CA ILE A 323 -12.76 -25.06 7.18
C ILE A 323 -11.28 -24.72 6.90
N LYS A 324 -10.47 -25.73 6.62
CA LYS A 324 -9.02 -25.58 6.37
C LYS A 324 -8.70 -25.16 4.93
N HIS A 325 -9.62 -25.39 3.99
CA HIS A 325 -9.41 -25.21 2.55
C HIS A 325 -10.63 -24.55 1.88
N PHE A 326 -11.11 -23.43 2.45
CA PHE A 326 -12.18 -22.68 1.83
C PHE A 326 -11.65 -21.99 0.56
N ALA A 327 -11.94 -22.61 -0.60
CA ALA A 327 -11.42 -22.22 -1.90
C ALA A 327 -12.30 -21.15 -2.55
N LEU A 328 -11.69 -20.06 -2.97
CA LEU A 328 -12.33 -18.95 -3.69
C LEU A 328 -11.62 -18.70 -5.01
N PRO A 329 -12.25 -18.98 -6.16
CA PRO A 329 -11.70 -18.60 -7.46
C PRO A 329 -11.54 -17.09 -7.58
N VAL A 330 -10.31 -16.62 -7.79
CA VAL A 330 -9.97 -15.20 -7.96
C VAL A 330 -10.16 -14.83 -9.44
N LEU A 331 -11.04 -13.87 -9.69
CA LEU A 331 -11.35 -13.34 -11.02
C LEU A 331 -10.47 -12.14 -11.40
N GLY A 332 -9.67 -11.65 -10.46
CA GLY A 332 -8.75 -10.54 -10.62
C GLY A 332 -8.79 -9.58 -9.43
N ALA A 333 -7.92 -8.58 -9.48
CA ALA A 333 -7.90 -7.48 -8.50
C ALA A 333 -8.87 -6.36 -8.90
N MET A 334 -9.25 -5.53 -7.94
CA MET A 334 -9.88 -4.23 -8.25
C MET A 334 -8.86 -3.34 -8.96
N GLY A 335 -9.35 -2.37 -9.74
CA GLY A 335 -8.49 -1.47 -10.52
C GLY A 335 -7.69 -0.48 -9.65
N LEU A 336 -6.83 0.29 -10.30
CA LEU A 336 -5.99 1.34 -9.68
C LEU A 336 -6.80 2.37 -8.87
N GLU A 337 -8.04 2.63 -9.24
CA GLU A 337 -8.95 3.52 -8.50
C GLU A 337 -9.16 3.09 -7.03
N GLY A 338 -9.27 1.76 -6.79
CA GLY A 338 -9.47 1.16 -5.48
C GLY A 338 -8.18 0.76 -4.76
N ALA A 339 -7.05 0.84 -5.44
CA ALA A 339 -5.75 0.44 -4.90
C ALA A 339 -5.15 1.54 -4.00
N GLN A 340 -4.45 1.12 -2.95
CA GLN A 340 -3.71 2.04 -2.09
C GLN A 340 -2.35 2.39 -2.67
N VAL A 341 -1.73 1.46 -3.40
CA VAL A 341 -0.36 1.56 -3.93
C VAL A 341 -0.32 1.08 -5.38
N THR A 342 0.59 1.64 -6.13
CA THR A 342 0.95 1.21 -7.48
C THR A 342 2.14 0.27 -7.42
N ALA A 343 2.00 -0.95 -7.92
CA ALA A 343 3.14 -1.79 -8.25
C ALA A 343 3.63 -1.45 -9.66
N GLY A 344 4.95 -1.32 -9.81
CA GLY A 344 5.55 -0.77 -11.01
C GLY A 344 5.73 0.74 -10.93
N GLY A 345 6.50 1.28 -11.84
CA GLY A 345 6.88 2.70 -11.89
C GLY A 345 7.91 2.96 -12.97
N VAL A 346 8.56 4.12 -12.92
CA VAL A 346 9.71 4.40 -13.77
C VAL A 346 10.89 3.53 -13.34
N ARG A 347 11.60 2.96 -14.31
CA ARG A 347 12.70 2.03 -14.07
C ARG A 347 13.79 2.65 -13.22
N THR A 348 14.08 2.01 -12.10
CA THR A 348 15.10 2.48 -11.15
C THR A 348 16.52 2.44 -11.69
N GLU A 349 16.81 1.54 -12.63
CA GLU A 349 18.11 1.41 -13.31
C GLU A 349 18.53 2.68 -14.06
N GLU A 350 17.57 3.53 -14.41
CA GLU A 350 17.78 4.80 -15.10
C GLU A 350 18.11 5.96 -14.14
N PHE A 351 18.22 5.66 -12.83
CA PHE A 351 18.60 6.61 -11.78
C PHE A 351 19.82 6.10 -11.00
N PHE A 352 20.54 7.00 -10.36
CA PHE A 352 21.59 6.65 -9.41
C PHE A 352 20.94 6.36 -8.05
N ASP A 353 21.17 5.20 -7.48
CA ASP A 353 20.60 4.78 -6.20
C ASP A 353 21.08 5.61 -4.99
N THR A 354 22.27 6.21 -5.10
CA THR A 354 22.89 7.03 -4.07
C THR A 354 22.47 8.50 -4.06
N THR A 355 21.80 8.97 -5.13
CA THR A 355 21.40 10.39 -5.27
C THR A 355 19.99 10.58 -5.78
N LEU A 356 19.39 9.56 -6.38
CA LEU A 356 18.13 9.59 -7.14
C LEU A 356 18.15 10.58 -8.34
N GLU A 357 19.33 10.99 -8.77
CA GLU A 357 19.50 11.77 -10.01
C GLU A 357 19.33 10.86 -11.23
N SER A 358 18.68 11.37 -12.26
CA SER A 358 18.54 10.70 -13.55
C SER A 358 19.90 10.48 -14.24
N ARG A 359 20.14 9.26 -14.71
CA ARG A 359 21.30 8.95 -15.58
C ARG A 359 21.13 9.54 -16.98
N LEU A 360 19.91 9.86 -17.41
CA LEU A 360 19.58 10.36 -18.75
C LEU A 360 19.58 11.89 -18.82
N CYS A 361 19.26 12.57 -17.70
CA CYS A 361 19.14 14.02 -17.67
C CYS A 361 19.70 14.59 -16.36
N PRO A 362 20.96 15.08 -16.35
CA PRO A 362 21.55 15.67 -15.14
C PRO A 362 20.72 16.82 -14.58
N GLY A 363 20.51 16.84 -13.28
CA GLY A 363 19.68 17.81 -12.56
C GLY A 363 18.20 17.46 -12.48
N LEU A 364 17.77 16.34 -13.07
CA LEU A 364 16.45 15.75 -12.89
C LEU A 364 16.55 14.63 -11.87
N TYR A 365 15.65 14.64 -10.89
CA TYR A 365 15.54 13.63 -9.82
C TYR A 365 14.14 13.07 -9.78
N ALA A 366 13.98 11.88 -9.19
CA ALA A 366 12.66 11.30 -8.92
C ALA A 366 12.64 10.65 -7.54
N ALA A 367 11.51 10.74 -6.81
CA ALA A 367 11.38 10.15 -5.48
C ALA A 367 9.96 9.64 -5.19
N GLY A 368 9.87 8.64 -4.35
CA GLY A 368 8.60 8.01 -3.94
C GLY A 368 8.04 7.03 -4.95
N GLU A 369 6.71 6.88 -4.93
CA GLU A 369 5.95 5.86 -5.67
C GLU A 369 5.98 6.03 -7.21
N VAL A 370 6.54 7.11 -7.73
CA VAL A 370 6.76 7.28 -9.18
C VAL A 370 7.84 6.33 -9.71
N LEU A 371 8.78 5.92 -8.87
CA LEU A 371 9.81 4.92 -9.16
C LEU A 371 9.26 3.50 -8.95
N ASP A 372 9.80 2.51 -9.68
CA ASP A 372 9.43 1.10 -9.58
C ASP A 372 9.91 0.48 -8.25
N ILE A 373 9.40 1.01 -7.15
CA ILE A 373 9.54 0.51 -5.78
C ILE A 373 8.20 0.62 -5.09
N ASP A 374 7.61 -0.51 -4.72
CA ASP A 374 6.43 -0.63 -3.87
C ASP A 374 6.72 -1.51 -2.64
N GLY A 375 6.04 -1.25 -1.55
CA GLY A 375 6.21 -1.98 -0.29
C GLY A 375 4.97 -2.72 0.14
N ASP A 376 5.15 -3.72 1.01
CA ASP A 376 4.09 -4.44 1.70
C ASP A 376 3.14 -3.52 2.48
N CYS A 377 2.02 -4.07 2.93
CA CYS A 377 1.11 -3.36 3.83
C CYS A 377 1.75 -3.22 5.21
N GLY A 378 1.93 -1.98 5.71
CA GLY A 378 2.50 -1.84 7.05
C GLY A 378 3.43 -0.65 7.29
N GLY A 379 3.38 0.40 6.47
CA GLY A 379 4.20 1.61 6.64
C GLY A 379 5.43 1.67 5.72
N TYR A 380 5.73 0.60 5.01
CA TYR A 380 6.90 0.50 4.13
C TYR A 380 6.86 1.50 2.96
N ASN A 381 5.70 1.70 2.34
CA ASN A 381 5.53 2.67 1.25
C ASN A 381 5.77 4.11 1.70
N LEU A 382 5.33 4.48 2.91
CA LEU A 382 5.60 5.79 3.46
C LEU A 382 7.08 5.92 3.87
N GLN A 383 7.68 4.87 4.44
CA GLN A 383 9.13 4.88 4.72
C GLN A 383 9.93 5.11 3.44
N TRP A 384 9.60 4.44 2.33
CA TRP A 384 10.23 4.70 1.04
C TRP A 384 10.03 6.15 0.58
N ALA A 385 8.82 6.68 0.74
CA ALA A 385 8.54 8.07 0.37
C ALA A 385 9.39 9.07 1.19
N TRP A 386 9.58 8.83 2.50
CA TRP A 386 10.42 9.66 3.35
C TRP A 386 11.89 9.55 2.96
N SER A 387 12.42 8.31 2.86
CA SER A 387 13.82 8.04 2.58
C SER A 387 14.24 8.56 1.21
N SER A 388 13.44 8.29 0.18
CA SER A 388 13.72 8.77 -1.18
C SER A 388 13.54 10.28 -1.32
N GLY A 389 12.51 10.86 -0.67
CA GLY A 389 12.31 12.31 -0.64
C GLY A 389 13.47 13.05 0.03
N ARG A 390 13.95 12.51 1.17
CA ARG A 390 15.14 13.03 1.87
C ARG A 390 16.35 13.00 0.95
N LEU A 391 16.67 11.85 0.36
CA LEU A 391 17.84 11.66 -0.48
C LEU A 391 17.82 12.55 -1.73
N ALA A 392 16.68 12.61 -2.46
CA ALA A 392 16.55 13.47 -3.63
C ALA A 392 16.65 14.97 -3.27
N GLY A 393 16.12 15.36 -2.09
CA GLY A 393 16.16 16.74 -1.60
C GLY A 393 17.55 17.24 -1.27
N GLU A 394 18.53 16.38 -1.03
CA GLU A 394 19.94 16.75 -0.83
C GLU A 394 20.60 17.27 -2.12
N LEU A 395 20.02 16.97 -3.29
CA LEU A 395 20.46 17.45 -4.60
C LEU A 395 21.93 17.14 -4.89
N ARG A 396 22.44 16.03 -4.33
CA ARG A 396 23.79 15.53 -4.61
C ARG A 396 23.92 15.24 -6.10
N ARG A 397 25.07 15.58 -6.69
CA ARG A 397 25.42 15.17 -8.05
C ARG A 397 26.07 13.81 -8.01
N SER A 398 25.71 12.97 -8.96
CA SER A 398 26.48 11.78 -9.25
C SER A 398 27.77 12.18 -9.96
N LEU A 399 28.89 11.71 -9.48
CA LEU A 399 30.22 11.92 -10.09
C LEU A 399 30.37 11.08 -11.36
#